data_d5bcb01735cc0a4161d676bb47c19696
#
_entry.id   d5bcb01735cc0a4161d676bb47c19696
#
_cell.length_a   1.000
_cell.length_b   1.000
_cell.length_c   1.000
_cell.angle_alpha   90.00
_cell.angle_beta   90.00
_cell.angle_gamma   90.00
#
_symmetry.space_group_name_H-M   'P 1'
#
loop_
_entity.id
_entity.type
_entity.pdbx_description
1 polymer ?
#
loop_
_entity_poly.entity_id
_entity_poly.type
_entity_poly.pdbx_seq_one_letter_code
_entity_poly.pdbx_strand_id
1 'polypeptide(L)'
;MICFLKVERRNDILDISVAIDGPAAAGKSTIANIIAHKFNLMYINTGSMYRAAALLCMRDDVCYKDADKVCEVVESLEMHFEGEKLIVNGEDLTENIKHPSVSNNVSNYAAIFKLRRLLVKLQQDMAGKFNVIMDGRDIGTVVLKNAPLKFFLTASASERAKRRYLELKKKNIEAEYDNILEEIIKRDYMDSHREYSPLVKAEDAVEINSSGLSIYQVVEIISDYIKKYIEDKY
;
A
#
# COMPACT_ATOMS: atom_id res chain seq x y z
N MET A 1 -11.17 2.14 -22.68
CA MET A 1 -12.37 1.34 -22.24
C MET A 1 -11.82 0.24 -21.34
N ILE A 2 -11.87 0.47 -20.01
CA ILE A 2 -11.22 -0.37 -19.01
C ILE A 2 -11.97 -1.71 -18.94
N CYS A 3 -11.33 -2.78 -19.39
CA CYS A 3 -11.86 -4.14 -19.31
C CYS A 3 -11.67 -4.64 -17.87
N PHE A 4 -12.69 -4.45 -17.03
CA PHE A 4 -12.72 -5.06 -15.70
C PHE A 4 -13.17 -6.51 -15.84
N LEU A 5 -12.33 -7.45 -15.36
CA LEU A 5 -12.71 -8.82 -15.19
C LEU A 5 -14.05 -8.91 -14.43
N LYS A 6 -14.95 -9.76 -14.92
CA LYS A 6 -16.20 -10.13 -14.28
C LYS A 6 -15.95 -10.75 -12.91
N VAL A 7 -15.81 -9.91 -11.89
CA VAL A 7 -16.17 -10.32 -10.55
C VAL A 7 -17.68 -10.17 -10.49
N GLU A 8 -18.40 -11.27 -10.44
CA GLU A 8 -19.86 -11.26 -10.32
C GLU A 8 -20.23 -10.41 -9.11
N ARG A 9 -21.00 -9.34 -9.35
CA ARG A 9 -21.60 -8.53 -8.29
C ARG A 9 -22.51 -9.47 -7.50
N ARG A 10 -22.06 -9.93 -6.34
CA ARG A 10 -22.97 -10.53 -5.38
C ARG A 10 -23.83 -9.42 -4.80
N ASN A 11 -25.14 -9.64 -4.71
CA ASN A 11 -26.15 -8.70 -4.22
C ASN A 11 -26.04 -8.30 -2.74
N ASP A 12 -25.01 -8.74 -2.02
CA ASP A 12 -24.71 -8.39 -0.64
C ASP A 12 -23.42 -7.56 -0.57
N ILE A 13 -23.48 -6.32 -1.07
CA ILE A 13 -22.38 -5.36 -0.91
C ILE A 13 -22.47 -4.84 0.53
N LEU A 14 -21.75 -5.49 1.42
CA LEU A 14 -21.32 -4.88 2.66
C LEU A 14 -20.46 -3.67 2.24
N ASP A 15 -20.92 -2.45 2.48
CA ASP A 15 -20.16 -1.24 2.17
C ASP A 15 -18.99 -1.11 3.17
N ILE A 16 -17.97 -1.96 2.97
CA ILE A 16 -16.79 -2.04 3.84
C ILE A 16 -15.57 -1.53 3.10
N SER A 17 -14.96 -0.51 3.66
CA SER A 17 -13.63 -0.07 3.27
C SER A 17 -12.72 -0.01 4.50
N VAL A 18 -11.54 -0.64 4.38
CA VAL A 18 -10.55 -0.72 5.45
C VAL A 18 -9.27 -0.03 4.98
N ALA A 19 -8.80 0.95 5.75
CA ALA A 19 -7.55 1.65 5.53
C ALA A 19 -6.49 1.17 6.52
N ILE A 20 -5.31 0.78 6.03
CA ILE A 20 -4.15 0.45 6.87
C ILE A 20 -2.97 1.31 6.48
N ASP A 21 -2.65 2.31 7.29
CA ASP A 21 -1.51 3.18 7.12
C ASP A 21 -0.36 2.85 8.08
N GLY A 22 0.80 3.38 7.80
CA GLY A 22 1.97 3.23 8.67
C GLY A 22 3.30 3.17 7.89
N PRO A 23 4.44 3.21 8.58
CA PRO A 23 5.76 3.30 7.99
C PRO A 23 6.16 2.03 7.20
N ALA A 24 7.29 2.11 6.49
CA ALA A 24 7.84 0.98 5.75
C ALA A 24 8.14 -0.21 6.68
N ALA A 25 7.97 -1.44 6.18
CA ALA A 25 8.24 -2.69 6.92
C ALA A 25 7.46 -2.88 8.24
N ALA A 26 6.33 -2.15 8.46
CA ALA A 26 5.46 -2.36 9.63
C ALA A 26 4.56 -3.62 9.54
N GLY A 27 4.62 -4.37 8.43
CA GLY A 27 3.84 -5.60 8.24
C GLY A 27 2.47 -5.38 7.59
N LYS A 28 2.14 -4.15 7.18
CA LYS A 28 0.82 -3.78 6.61
C LYS A 28 0.34 -4.71 5.51
N SER A 29 1.18 -4.94 4.51
CA SER A 29 0.78 -5.71 3.31
C SER A 29 0.46 -7.17 3.65
N THR A 30 1.25 -7.79 4.54
CA THR A 30 0.98 -9.15 4.99
C THR A 30 -0.33 -9.23 5.77
N ILE A 31 -0.55 -8.28 6.68
CA ILE A 31 -1.76 -8.21 7.50
C ILE A 31 -2.99 -7.92 6.62
N ALA A 32 -2.89 -6.94 5.72
CA ALA A 32 -3.98 -6.58 4.80
C ALA A 32 -4.40 -7.76 3.92
N ASN A 33 -3.42 -8.51 3.41
CA ASN A 33 -3.69 -9.68 2.58
C ASN A 33 -4.43 -10.79 3.36
N ILE A 34 -3.98 -11.13 4.57
CA ILE A 34 -4.66 -12.13 5.41
C ILE A 34 -6.10 -11.71 5.72
N ILE A 35 -6.30 -10.43 6.04
CA ILE A 35 -7.63 -9.87 6.33
C ILE A 35 -8.51 -9.86 5.07
N ALA A 36 -7.96 -9.51 3.91
CA ALA A 36 -8.65 -9.55 2.63
C ALA A 36 -9.25 -10.94 2.38
N HIS A 37 -8.46 -11.98 2.53
CA HIS A 37 -8.93 -13.37 2.39
C HIS A 37 -9.98 -13.75 3.46
N LYS A 38 -9.76 -13.36 4.72
CA LYS A 38 -10.64 -13.70 5.84
C LYS A 38 -12.05 -13.09 5.70
N PHE A 39 -12.15 -11.87 5.15
CA PHE A 39 -13.39 -11.12 5.03
C PHE A 39 -13.88 -10.96 3.59
N ASN A 40 -13.27 -11.65 2.63
CA ASN A 40 -13.59 -11.57 1.20
C ASN A 40 -13.58 -10.12 0.67
N LEU A 41 -12.54 -9.35 1.02
CA LEU A 41 -12.31 -8.00 0.55
C LEU A 41 -11.32 -7.99 -0.63
N MET A 42 -11.48 -7.05 -1.54
CA MET A 42 -10.47 -6.79 -2.57
C MET A 42 -9.25 -6.13 -1.92
N TYR A 43 -8.09 -6.77 -1.99
CA TYR A 43 -6.84 -6.19 -1.50
C TYR A 43 -6.21 -5.27 -2.54
N ILE A 44 -5.93 -4.04 -2.17
CA ILE A 44 -5.24 -3.06 -3.00
C ILE A 44 -3.95 -2.61 -2.30
N ASN A 45 -2.81 -3.09 -2.81
CA ASN A 45 -1.50 -2.64 -2.38
C ASN A 45 -1.13 -1.34 -3.10
N THR A 46 -1.41 -0.20 -2.49
CA THR A 46 -1.12 1.09 -3.16
C THR A 46 0.37 1.32 -3.38
N GLY A 47 1.22 0.82 -2.49
CA GLY A 47 2.67 0.87 -2.66
C GLY A 47 3.16 0.13 -3.91
N SER A 48 2.48 -0.92 -4.34
CA SER A 48 2.76 -1.62 -5.60
C SER A 48 2.44 -0.74 -6.81
N MET A 49 1.34 0.02 -6.78
CA MET A 49 0.97 0.93 -7.86
C MET A 49 2.01 2.06 -8.03
N TYR A 50 2.48 2.66 -6.93
CA TYR A 50 3.57 3.65 -6.98
C TYR A 50 4.89 3.05 -7.49
N ARG A 51 5.21 1.80 -7.10
CA ARG A 51 6.40 1.12 -7.61
C ARG A 51 6.29 0.79 -9.09
N ALA A 52 5.11 0.40 -9.58
CA ALA A 52 4.90 0.15 -11.01
C ALA A 52 5.08 1.45 -11.81
N ALA A 53 4.51 2.56 -11.35
CA ALA A 53 4.73 3.85 -11.98
C ALA A 53 6.23 4.22 -12.02
N ALA A 54 6.94 4.07 -10.90
CA ALA A 54 8.37 4.33 -10.83
C ALA A 54 9.18 3.39 -11.76
N LEU A 55 8.86 2.09 -11.78
CA LEU A 55 9.53 1.11 -12.64
C LEU A 55 9.39 1.47 -14.12
N LEU A 56 8.17 1.81 -14.56
CA LEU A 56 7.91 2.13 -15.96
C LEU A 56 8.58 3.45 -16.36
N CYS A 57 8.52 4.49 -15.52
CA CYS A 57 9.30 5.70 -15.75
C CYS A 57 10.81 5.41 -15.86
N MET A 58 11.34 4.52 -14.99
CA MET A 58 12.77 4.14 -15.05
C MET A 58 13.11 3.32 -16.29
N ARG A 59 12.19 2.48 -16.80
CA ARG A 59 12.37 1.74 -18.08
C ARG A 59 12.45 2.69 -19.27
N ASP A 60 11.70 3.81 -19.21
CA ASP A 60 11.64 4.82 -20.26
C ASP A 60 12.64 5.96 -20.04
N ASP A 61 13.62 5.80 -19.14
CA ASP A 61 14.63 6.80 -18.77
C ASP A 61 14.03 8.15 -18.30
N VAL A 62 12.78 8.13 -17.77
CA VAL A 62 12.09 9.32 -17.25
C VAL A 62 12.46 9.57 -15.80
N CYS A 63 13.19 10.67 -15.55
CA CYS A 63 13.61 11.05 -14.20
C CYS A 63 12.43 11.63 -13.40
N TYR A 64 12.34 11.32 -12.11
CA TYR A 64 11.33 11.85 -11.17
C TYR A 64 11.34 13.39 -11.06
N LYS A 65 12.40 14.06 -11.51
CA LYS A 65 12.48 15.54 -11.55
C LYS A 65 11.65 16.14 -12.68
N ASP A 66 11.32 15.37 -13.71
CA ASP A 66 10.45 15.77 -14.81
C ASP A 66 9.01 15.29 -14.55
N ALA A 67 8.30 16.03 -13.69
CA ALA A 67 6.98 15.66 -13.24
C ALA A 67 5.96 15.57 -14.40
N ASP A 68 6.11 16.34 -15.46
CA ASP A 68 5.19 16.31 -16.60
C ASP A 68 5.37 15.01 -17.39
N LYS A 69 6.60 14.61 -17.73
CA LYS A 69 6.86 13.34 -18.40
C LYS A 69 6.47 12.13 -17.53
N VAL A 70 6.70 12.19 -16.21
CA VAL A 70 6.22 11.12 -15.30
C VAL A 70 4.70 10.97 -15.41
N CYS A 71 3.95 12.09 -15.48
CA CYS A 71 2.51 12.04 -15.64
C CYS A 71 2.07 11.50 -17.00
N GLU A 72 2.72 11.90 -18.09
CA GLU A 72 2.46 11.36 -19.43
C GLU A 72 2.59 9.84 -19.48
N VAL A 73 3.66 9.29 -18.88
CA VAL A 73 3.83 7.83 -18.75
C VAL A 73 2.68 7.22 -17.97
N VAL A 74 2.34 7.78 -16.80
CA VAL A 74 1.37 7.15 -15.89
C VAL A 74 -0.07 7.30 -16.36
N GLU A 75 -0.44 8.38 -17.05
CA GLU A 75 -1.78 8.58 -17.62
C GLU A 75 -2.15 7.53 -18.67
N SER A 76 -1.15 6.96 -19.34
CA SER A 76 -1.34 5.92 -20.35
C SER A 76 -1.46 4.50 -19.77
N LEU A 77 -1.27 4.33 -18.44
CA LEU A 77 -1.22 3.01 -17.83
C LEU A 77 -2.61 2.47 -17.49
N GLU A 78 -2.88 1.26 -17.93
CA GLU A 78 -4.00 0.46 -17.46
C GLU A 78 -3.51 -0.45 -16.33
N MET A 79 -3.93 -0.14 -15.09
CA MET A 79 -3.55 -0.91 -13.89
C MET A 79 -4.75 -1.61 -13.28
N HIS A 80 -4.61 -2.91 -12.97
CA HIS A 80 -5.59 -3.65 -12.19
C HIS A 80 -4.92 -4.76 -11.37
N PHE A 81 -5.67 -5.30 -10.40
CA PHE A 81 -5.22 -6.43 -9.60
C PHE A 81 -5.96 -7.70 -10.01
N GLU A 82 -5.22 -8.80 -10.19
CA GLU A 82 -5.73 -10.16 -10.34
C GLU A 82 -5.30 -10.96 -9.10
N GLY A 83 -6.16 -11.01 -8.08
CA GLY A 83 -5.76 -11.48 -6.76
C GLY A 83 -4.64 -10.61 -6.19
N GLU A 84 -3.47 -11.20 -5.92
CA GLU A 84 -2.29 -10.47 -5.43
C GLU A 84 -1.40 -9.88 -6.55
N LYS A 85 -1.68 -10.24 -7.80
CA LYS A 85 -0.88 -9.78 -8.95
C LYS A 85 -1.27 -8.38 -9.36
N LEU A 86 -0.27 -7.55 -9.62
CA LEU A 86 -0.47 -6.25 -10.25
C LEU A 86 -0.18 -6.36 -11.74
N ILE A 87 -1.22 -6.22 -12.53
CA ILE A 87 -1.13 -6.22 -13.99
C ILE A 87 -1.13 -4.78 -14.49
N VAL A 88 -0.17 -4.43 -15.32
CA VAL A 88 -0.06 -3.11 -15.95
C VAL A 88 0.14 -3.27 -17.44
N ASN A 89 -0.74 -2.69 -18.24
CA ASN A 89 -0.75 -2.83 -19.71
C ASN A 89 -0.66 -4.31 -20.17
N GLY A 90 -1.30 -5.22 -19.42
CA GLY A 90 -1.28 -6.67 -19.69
C GLY A 90 -0.02 -7.41 -19.20
N GLU A 91 0.99 -6.72 -18.64
CA GLU A 91 2.20 -7.33 -18.06
C GLU A 91 2.03 -7.54 -16.54
N ASP A 92 2.35 -8.74 -16.02
CA ASP A 92 2.44 -9.00 -14.59
C ASP A 92 3.75 -8.41 -14.05
N LEU A 93 3.64 -7.30 -13.31
CA LEU A 93 4.78 -6.59 -12.73
C LEU A 93 5.06 -6.97 -11.28
N THR A 94 4.35 -7.94 -10.71
CA THR A 94 4.36 -8.27 -9.27
C THR A 94 5.76 -8.51 -8.71
N GLU A 95 6.62 -9.18 -9.45
CA GLU A 95 8.00 -9.44 -9.01
C GLU A 95 8.95 -8.30 -9.40
N ASN A 96 8.77 -7.70 -10.58
CA ASN A 96 9.64 -6.64 -11.08
C ASN A 96 9.66 -5.41 -10.14
N ILE A 97 8.50 -5.05 -9.59
CA ILE A 97 8.36 -3.90 -8.67
C ILE A 97 9.03 -4.12 -7.30
N LYS A 98 9.45 -5.34 -6.97
CA LYS A 98 10.15 -5.66 -5.71
C LYS A 98 11.66 -5.43 -5.80
N HIS A 99 12.18 -5.17 -6.99
CA HIS A 99 13.62 -4.96 -7.20
C HIS A 99 14.14 -3.80 -6.32
N PRO A 100 15.34 -3.92 -5.73
CA PRO A 100 15.91 -2.87 -4.87
C PRO A 100 15.98 -1.50 -5.53
N SER A 101 16.35 -1.42 -6.82
CA SER A 101 16.41 -0.14 -7.55
C SER A 101 15.07 0.59 -7.57
N VAL A 102 13.95 -0.14 -7.71
CA VAL A 102 12.60 0.45 -7.66
C VAL A 102 12.26 0.89 -6.23
N SER A 103 12.56 0.04 -5.25
CA SER A 103 12.25 0.33 -3.85
C SER A 103 12.99 1.56 -3.32
N ASN A 104 14.23 1.78 -3.78
CA ASN A 104 15.07 2.92 -3.37
C ASN A 104 14.66 4.24 -4.06
N ASN A 105 13.97 4.16 -5.19
CA ASN A 105 13.55 5.34 -5.95
C ASN A 105 12.08 5.71 -5.79
N VAL A 106 11.22 4.77 -5.38
CA VAL A 106 9.76 4.97 -5.36
C VAL A 106 9.32 6.19 -4.56
N SER A 107 9.98 6.53 -3.45
CA SER A 107 9.61 7.68 -2.62
C SER A 107 9.81 9.02 -3.35
N ASN A 108 10.80 9.10 -4.26
CA ASN A 108 11.01 10.27 -5.10
C ASN A 108 9.84 10.49 -6.07
N TYR A 109 9.41 9.43 -6.76
CA TYR A 109 8.24 9.49 -7.64
C TYR A 109 6.95 9.74 -6.86
N ALA A 110 6.77 9.07 -5.71
CA ALA A 110 5.60 9.22 -4.86
C ALA A 110 5.47 10.62 -4.23
N ALA A 111 6.50 11.45 -4.24
CA ALA A 111 6.44 12.84 -3.81
C ALA A 111 5.81 13.77 -4.87
N ILE A 112 5.70 13.34 -6.13
CA ILE A 112 5.16 14.15 -7.23
C ILE A 112 3.65 14.31 -7.05
N PHE A 113 3.18 15.53 -6.84
CA PHE A 113 1.77 15.84 -6.60
C PHE A 113 0.84 15.37 -7.73
N LYS A 114 1.20 15.63 -8.98
CA LYS A 114 0.40 15.23 -10.14
C LYS A 114 0.25 13.72 -10.23
N LEU A 115 1.35 12.96 -10.04
CA LEU A 115 1.33 11.49 -10.00
C LEU A 115 0.41 10.98 -8.90
N ARG A 116 0.49 11.57 -7.70
CA ARG A 116 -0.39 11.18 -6.59
C ARG A 116 -1.85 11.35 -6.95
N ARG A 117 -2.23 12.49 -7.56
CA ARG A 117 -3.62 12.74 -7.97
C ARG A 117 -4.15 11.65 -8.90
N LEU A 118 -3.34 11.23 -9.87
CA LEU A 118 -3.71 10.16 -10.82
C LEU A 118 -3.93 8.83 -10.10
N LEU A 119 -2.96 8.40 -9.28
CA LEU A 119 -3.06 7.12 -8.58
C LEU A 119 -4.15 7.12 -7.49
N VAL A 120 -4.32 8.22 -6.75
CA VAL A 120 -5.40 8.34 -5.76
C VAL A 120 -6.77 8.23 -6.43
N LYS A 121 -6.98 8.87 -7.58
CA LYS A 121 -8.24 8.74 -8.33
C LYS A 121 -8.48 7.28 -8.72
N LEU A 122 -7.48 6.58 -9.25
CA LEU A 122 -7.61 5.18 -9.64
C LEU A 122 -7.94 4.28 -8.42
N GLN A 123 -7.30 4.52 -7.27
CA GLN A 123 -7.59 3.82 -6.02
C GLN A 123 -9.02 4.06 -5.53
N GLN A 124 -9.49 5.31 -5.59
CA GLN A 124 -10.86 5.68 -5.24
C GLN A 124 -11.89 5.05 -6.18
N ASP A 125 -11.60 5.01 -7.49
CA ASP A 125 -12.46 4.36 -8.48
C ASP A 125 -12.61 2.85 -8.22
N MET A 126 -11.54 2.19 -7.75
CA MET A 126 -11.58 0.79 -7.31
C MET A 126 -12.42 0.62 -6.04
N ALA A 127 -12.23 1.49 -5.05
CA ALA A 127 -12.98 1.46 -3.79
C ALA A 127 -14.48 1.69 -3.98
N GLY A 128 -14.86 2.50 -4.96
CA GLY A 128 -16.26 2.73 -5.30
C GLY A 128 -16.99 1.53 -5.92
N LYS A 129 -16.25 0.48 -6.29
CA LYS A 129 -16.80 -0.70 -6.98
C LYS A 129 -16.81 -1.97 -6.13
N PHE A 130 -15.95 -2.02 -5.12
CA PHE A 130 -15.70 -3.23 -4.34
C PHE A 130 -15.60 -2.92 -2.86
N ASN A 131 -15.90 -3.92 -2.02
CA ASN A 131 -15.46 -3.92 -0.64
C ASN A 131 -13.94 -4.09 -0.63
N VAL A 132 -13.21 -3.15 -0.02
CA VAL A 132 -11.75 -3.07 -0.16
C VAL A 132 -11.03 -3.05 1.17
N ILE A 133 -9.82 -3.56 1.16
CA ILE A 133 -8.78 -3.24 2.13
C ILE A 133 -7.57 -2.68 1.39
N MET A 134 -7.12 -1.50 1.79
CA MET A 134 -5.96 -0.84 1.19
C MET A 134 -4.87 -0.62 2.20
N ASP A 135 -3.62 -0.88 1.81
CA ASP A 135 -2.47 -0.50 2.61
C ASP A 135 -1.61 0.59 1.94
N GLY A 136 -1.14 1.54 2.75
CA GLY A 136 -0.37 2.66 2.23
C GLY A 136 0.27 3.56 3.28
N ARG A 137 0.22 4.89 3.02
CA ARG A 137 0.76 5.95 3.88
C ARG A 137 -0.27 7.04 4.21
N ASP A 138 -1.26 7.18 3.35
CA ASP A 138 -2.26 8.24 3.37
C ASP A 138 -3.64 7.71 2.97
N ILE A 139 -3.88 6.43 3.21
CA ILE A 139 -5.14 5.80 2.85
C ILE A 139 -6.29 6.40 3.65
N GLY A 140 -6.18 6.42 4.97
CA GLY A 140 -7.21 6.96 5.86
C GLY A 140 -7.32 8.48 5.84
N THR A 141 -6.28 9.20 5.39
CA THR A 141 -6.27 10.68 5.35
C THR A 141 -6.63 11.25 3.99
N VAL A 142 -6.36 10.53 2.89
CA VAL A 142 -6.53 11.05 1.51
C VAL A 142 -7.40 10.13 0.65
N VAL A 143 -7.05 8.86 0.53
CA VAL A 143 -7.68 7.94 -0.42
C VAL A 143 -9.07 7.55 0.05
N LEU A 144 -9.20 7.05 1.26
CA LEU A 144 -10.42 6.55 1.88
C LEU A 144 -10.78 7.38 3.13
N LYS A 145 -10.91 8.70 2.96
CA LYS A 145 -11.22 9.62 4.08
C LYS A 145 -12.45 9.23 4.89
N ASN A 146 -13.42 8.63 4.24
CA ASN A 146 -14.69 8.26 4.85
C ASN A 146 -14.75 6.75 5.17
N ALA A 147 -13.62 6.03 5.11
CA ALA A 147 -13.60 4.62 5.50
C ALA A 147 -14.02 4.48 6.96
N PRO A 148 -14.94 3.55 7.27
CA PRO A 148 -15.39 3.31 8.64
C PRO A 148 -14.33 2.64 9.51
N LEU A 149 -13.35 2.00 8.89
CA LEU A 149 -12.31 1.24 9.57
C LEU A 149 -10.94 1.73 9.13
N LYS A 150 -10.25 2.45 10.03
CA LYS A 150 -8.92 2.99 9.78
C LYS A 150 -7.96 2.53 10.85
N PHE A 151 -6.82 2.00 10.42
CA PHE A 151 -5.77 1.52 11.29
C PHE A 151 -4.44 2.16 10.94
N PHE A 152 -3.66 2.50 11.96
CA PHE A 152 -2.31 3.02 11.81
C PHE A 152 -1.34 2.08 12.51
N LEU A 153 -0.60 1.30 11.72
CA LEU A 153 0.37 0.35 12.26
C LEU A 153 1.70 1.02 12.52
N THR A 154 2.20 0.89 13.74
CA THR A 154 3.52 1.37 14.15
C THR A 154 4.42 0.22 14.60
N ALA A 155 5.72 0.42 14.49
CA ALA A 155 6.78 -0.33 15.15
C ALA A 155 8.06 0.49 15.12
N SER A 156 8.98 0.26 16.05
CA SER A 156 10.28 0.95 16.04
C SER A 156 11.05 0.69 14.74
N ALA A 157 11.89 1.64 14.30
CA ALA A 157 12.71 1.46 13.10
C ALA A 157 13.61 0.22 13.21
N SER A 158 14.17 -0.02 14.40
CA SER A 158 15.01 -1.20 14.68
C SER A 158 14.25 -2.52 14.53
N GLU A 159 13.02 -2.60 15.05
CA GLU A 159 12.18 -3.80 14.90
C GLU A 159 11.82 -4.05 13.42
N ARG A 160 11.49 -3.00 12.68
CA ARG A 160 11.18 -3.10 11.24
C ARG A 160 12.42 -3.47 10.41
N ALA A 161 13.59 -2.95 10.76
CA ALA A 161 14.86 -3.32 10.14
C ALA A 161 15.18 -4.79 10.41
N LYS A 162 14.98 -5.28 11.64
CA LYS A 162 15.15 -6.70 11.99
C LYS A 162 14.21 -7.61 11.18
N ARG A 163 12.94 -7.26 11.06
CA ARG A 163 11.98 -8.02 10.24
C ARG A 163 12.42 -8.09 8.79
N ARG A 164 12.85 -6.96 8.22
CA ARG A 164 13.33 -6.87 6.83
C ARG A 164 14.62 -7.66 6.61
N TYR A 165 15.57 -7.57 7.53
CA TYR A 165 16.81 -8.34 7.49
C TYR A 165 16.53 -9.84 7.48
N LEU A 166 15.65 -10.33 8.37
CA LEU A 166 15.27 -11.74 8.42
C LEU A 166 14.53 -12.21 7.16
N GLU A 167 13.69 -11.34 6.57
CA GLU A 167 13.04 -11.62 5.29
C GLU A 167 14.05 -11.81 4.15
N LEU A 168 15.03 -10.90 4.02
CA LEU A 168 16.06 -10.95 2.99
C LEU A 168 16.95 -12.19 3.19
N LYS A 169 17.31 -12.49 4.43
CA LYS A 169 18.10 -13.69 4.77
C LYS A 169 17.38 -14.98 4.38
N LYS A 170 16.06 -15.06 4.60
CA LYS A 170 15.25 -16.22 4.16
C LYS A 170 15.22 -16.39 2.64
N LYS A 171 15.37 -15.30 1.89
CA LYS A 171 15.44 -15.29 0.42
C LYS A 171 16.84 -15.50 -0.12
N ASN A 172 17.86 -15.74 0.75
CA ASN A 172 19.27 -15.82 0.42
C ASN A 172 19.79 -14.55 -0.29
N ILE A 173 19.26 -13.38 0.09
CA ILE A 173 19.71 -12.08 -0.37
C ILE A 173 20.66 -11.51 0.68
N GLU A 174 21.92 -11.25 0.30
CA GLU A 174 22.88 -10.58 1.17
C GLU A 174 22.41 -9.16 1.48
N ALA A 175 22.42 -8.81 2.76
CA ALA A 175 22.06 -7.49 3.24
C ALA A 175 22.66 -7.26 4.63
N GLU A 176 23.09 -6.02 4.87
CA GLU A 176 23.61 -5.58 6.16
C GLU A 176 22.48 -4.90 6.96
N TYR A 177 22.37 -5.27 8.23
CA TYR A 177 21.32 -4.73 9.11
C TYR A 177 21.36 -3.21 9.23
N ASP A 178 22.55 -2.63 9.37
CA ASP A 178 22.73 -1.19 9.56
C ASP A 178 22.28 -0.41 8.30
N ASN A 179 22.62 -0.92 7.12
CA ASN A 179 22.16 -0.33 5.86
C ASN A 179 20.63 -0.36 5.74
N ILE A 180 19.99 -1.48 6.12
CA ILE A 180 18.52 -1.58 6.13
C ILE A 180 17.91 -0.58 7.12
N LEU A 181 18.50 -0.43 8.29
CA LEU A 181 18.02 0.50 9.30
C LEU A 181 18.10 1.96 8.81
N GLU A 182 19.23 2.34 8.21
CA GLU A 182 19.40 3.67 7.62
C GLU A 182 18.41 3.94 6.49
N GLU A 183 18.21 2.98 5.59
CA GLU A 183 17.22 3.09 4.51
C GLU A 183 15.79 3.26 5.06
N ILE A 184 15.43 2.53 6.11
CA ILE A 184 14.11 2.65 6.76
C ILE A 184 13.94 4.03 7.38
N ILE A 185 14.92 4.53 8.13
CA ILE A 185 14.87 5.86 8.75
C ILE A 185 14.76 6.95 7.69
N LYS A 186 15.59 6.88 6.65
CA LYS A 186 15.56 7.83 5.53
C LYS A 186 14.19 7.85 4.83
N ARG A 187 13.64 6.67 4.58
CA ARG A 187 12.33 6.54 3.94
C ARG A 187 11.19 7.07 4.80
N ASP A 188 11.19 6.74 6.09
CA ASP A 188 10.19 7.26 7.03
C ASP A 188 10.24 8.78 7.11
N TYR A 189 11.45 9.36 7.10
CA TYR A 189 11.62 10.80 7.04
C TYR A 189 11.01 11.38 5.76
N MET A 190 11.30 10.80 4.59
CA MET A 190 10.74 11.25 3.32
C MET A 190 9.22 11.11 3.28
N ASP A 191 8.67 9.99 3.76
CA ASP A 191 7.23 9.73 3.75
C ASP A 191 6.48 10.69 4.70
N SER A 192 7.06 11.06 5.85
CA SER A 192 6.42 11.93 6.86
C SER A 192 6.63 13.44 6.60
N HIS A 193 7.66 13.84 5.84
CA HIS A 193 7.99 15.24 5.58
C HIS A 193 7.71 15.70 4.14
N ARG A 194 7.11 14.84 3.31
CA ARG A 194 6.71 15.27 1.97
C ARG A 194 5.60 16.32 2.05
N GLU A 195 5.63 17.28 1.12
CA GLU A 195 4.71 18.41 1.07
C GLU A 195 3.25 17.97 0.90
N TYR A 196 3.02 16.92 0.08
CA TYR A 196 1.68 16.43 -0.23
C TYR A 196 1.44 15.05 0.36
N SER A 197 0.31 14.90 1.06
CA SER A 197 -0.14 13.64 1.67
C SER A 197 0.95 12.98 2.54
N PRO A 198 1.52 13.67 3.54
CA PRO A 198 2.52 13.07 4.42
C PRO A 198 1.96 11.86 5.15
N LEU A 199 2.86 10.96 5.58
CA LEU A 199 2.49 9.86 6.45
C LEU A 199 2.13 10.41 7.82
N VAL A 200 0.84 10.53 8.09
CA VAL A 200 0.27 10.92 9.38
C VAL A 200 -0.90 10.01 9.72
N LYS A 201 -1.11 9.77 11.02
CA LYS A 201 -2.27 9.03 11.49
C LYS A 201 -3.54 9.86 11.28
N ALA A 202 -4.57 9.29 10.67
CA ALA A 202 -5.89 9.92 10.65
C ALA A 202 -6.44 10.04 12.07
N GLU A 203 -7.19 11.11 12.36
CA GLU A 203 -7.69 11.39 13.72
C GLU A 203 -8.57 10.26 14.27
N ASP A 204 -9.35 9.63 13.39
CA ASP A 204 -10.24 8.52 13.68
C ASP A 204 -9.59 7.13 13.49
N ALA A 205 -8.29 7.06 13.23
CA ALA A 205 -7.59 5.80 13.07
C ALA A 205 -7.19 5.18 14.42
N VAL A 206 -7.45 3.88 14.55
CA VAL A 206 -6.95 3.06 15.65
C VAL A 206 -5.45 2.83 15.47
N GLU A 207 -4.65 3.27 16.41
CA GLU A 207 -3.22 3.00 16.40
C GLU A 207 -2.90 1.63 16.99
N ILE A 208 -2.11 0.84 16.27
CA ILE A 208 -1.67 -0.48 16.69
C ILE A 208 -0.15 -0.53 16.67
N ASN A 209 0.47 -0.57 17.85
CA ASN A 209 1.90 -0.83 17.94
C ASN A 209 2.17 -2.33 17.79
N SER A 210 2.72 -2.70 16.65
CA SER A 210 3.02 -4.09 16.30
C SER A 210 4.37 -4.59 16.84
N SER A 211 5.10 -3.78 17.63
CA SER A 211 6.34 -4.22 18.28
C SER A 211 6.04 -5.35 19.28
N GLY A 212 6.75 -6.46 19.16
CA GLY A 212 6.55 -7.62 20.03
C GLY A 212 5.29 -8.45 19.72
N LEU A 213 4.44 -8.02 18.78
CA LEU A 213 3.28 -8.79 18.35
C LEU A 213 3.61 -9.65 17.12
N SER A 214 3.06 -10.85 17.09
CA SER A 214 3.03 -11.67 15.87
C SER A 214 2.04 -11.10 14.86
N ILE A 215 2.23 -11.43 13.58
CA ILE A 215 1.27 -11.06 12.51
C ILE A 215 -0.15 -11.50 12.86
N TYR A 216 -0.32 -12.73 13.39
CA TYR A 216 -1.63 -13.27 13.73
C TYR A 216 -2.32 -12.49 14.86
N GLN A 217 -1.58 -12.02 15.86
CA GLN A 217 -2.15 -11.18 16.94
C GLN A 217 -2.67 -9.86 16.38
N VAL A 218 -1.92 -9.22 15.48
CA VAL A 218 -2.38 -7.97 14.84
C VAL A 218 -3.59 -8.23 13.94
N VAL A 219 -3.59 -9.33 13.19
CA VAL A 219 -4.73 -9.74 12.36
C VAL A 219 -5.99 -9.97 13.22
N GLU A 220 -5.88 -10.62 14.38
CA GLU A 220 -7.04 -10.83 15.28
C GLU A 220 -7.56 -9.49 15.83
N ILE A 221 -6.66 -8.59 16.27
CA ILE A 221 -7.08 -7.25 16.72
C ILE A 221 -7.91 -6.54 15.64
N ILE A 222 -7.40 -6.47 14.42
CA ILE A 222 -8.11 -5.80 13.32
C ILE A 222 -9.40 -6.55 12.95
N SER A 223 -9.36 -7.89 12.97
CA SER A 223 -10.53 -8.72 12.68
C SER A 223 -11.68 -8.47 13.63
N ASP A 224 -11.40 -8.24 14.91
CA ASP A 224 -12.44 -7.97 15.91
C ASP A 224 -13.11 -6.61 15.70
N TYR A 225 -12.36 -5.59 15.26
CA TYR A 225 -12.96 -4.32 14.82
C TYR A 225 -13.87 -4.49 13.59
N ILE A 226 -13.43 -5.30 12.61
CA ILE A 226 -14.24 -5.56 11.40
C ILE A 226 -15.50 -6.33 11.75
N LYS A 227 -15.43 -7.38 12.58
CA LYS A 227 -16.59 -8.17 13.03
C LYS A 227 -17.59 -7.26 13.73
N LYS A 228 -17.11 -6.49 14.71
CA LYS A 228 -17.97 -5.53 15.45
C LYS A 228 -18.67 -4.56 14.51
N TYR A 229 -17.94 -3.98 13.55
CA TYR A 229 -18.54 -3.09 12.56
C TYR A 229 -19.63 -3.77 11.73
N ILE A 230 -19.42 -5.03 11.33
CA ILE A 230 -20.42 -5.82 10.60
C ILE A 230 -21.64 -6.06 11.48
N GLU A 231 -21.46 -6.49 12.73
CA GLU A 231 -22.54 -6.76 13.70
C GLU A 231 -23.36 -5.51 14.03
N ASP A 232 -22.70 -4.35 14.15
CA ASP A 232 -23.37 -3.08 14.47
C ASP A 232 -24.17 -2.51 13.26
N LYS A 233 -23.83 -2.92 12.04
CA LYS A 233 -24.43 -2.38 10.80
C LYS A 233 -25.55 -3.26 10.25
N TYR A 234 -25.55 -4.53 10.56
CA TYR A 234 -26.45 -5.53 9.99
C TYR A 234 -27.09 -6.43 11.07
#